data_ee0b250088fcb21d5305a8f7b17d41ec
#
_entry.id   ee0b250088fcb21d5305a8f7b17d41ec
#
_cell.length_a   1.000
_cell.length_b   1.000
_cell.length_c   1.000
_cell.angle_alpha   90.00
_cell.angle_beta   90.00
_cell.angle_gamma   90.00
#
_symmetry.space_group_name_H-M   'P 1'
#
loop_
_entity.id
_entity.type
_entity.pdbx_description
1 polymer ?
#
loop_
_entity_poly.entity_id
_entity_poly.type
_entity_poly.pdbx_seq_one_letter_code
_entity_poly.pdbx_strand_id
1 'polypeptide(L)'
;MKKEERQKLIFDLIESENRLQLKDFFEKSDIFEKRTLIRDLNELIEKNLISKKNDWKNTFYSISTSYRLNKEYDVDQYFSIEYLQRDVIESFNFWVFELLKNDVFSVQEKEYLTQLHAKFIENISKYDSQTLINKEYERIMIEFSRKSSSIEWNTYSLLSTEALLKNNIKDLAKTPEETQMILNHKDAFNEIIQNRDSFITLSLQSIEYIHSVLTKKIWIMKNIRKNPVRIAWTKYKPLDNEFQIEEAMQDFIKLLNNKKSFFEKSFLALLLTSYIQPFEDGNKRTARTLSNAILLANNSIPLSYRVIDNVEYMKATILFYEQNNISYFKKLYITQVEDAVNNFFC
;
A
#
# COMPACT_ATOMS: atom_id res chain seq x y z
N MET A 1 -14.55 5.89 -38.89
CA MET A 1 -13.70 5.60 -37.72
C MET A 1 -14.09 4.25 -37.15
N LYS A 2 -13.12 3.37 -36.85
CA LYS A 2 -13.39 2.08 -36.21
C LYS A 2 -13.92 2.27 -34.78
N LYS A 3 -14.62 1.28 -34.24
CA LYS A 3 -15.20 1.34 -32.89
C LYS A 3 -14.15 1.63 -31.81
N GLU A 4 -13.03 0.93 -31.87
CA GLU A 4 -11.94 1.07 -30.87
C GLU A 4 -11.31 2.46 -30.90
N GLU A 5 -11.06 3.02 -32.08
CA GLU A 5 -10.54 4.37 -32.25
C GLU A 5 -11.50 5.41 -31.70
N ARG A 6 -12.81 5.20 -31.88
CA ARG A 6 -13.85 6.09 -31.37
C ARG A 6 -13.98 6.01 -29.86
N GLN A 7 -13.95 4.81 -29.29
CA GLN A 7 -13.95 4.62 -27.83
C GLN A 7 -12.70 5.22 -27.19
N LYS A 8 -11.56 5.09 -27.82
CA LYS A 8 -10.33 5.73 -27.36
C LYS A 8 -10.46 7.26 -27.38
N LEU A 9 -10.95 7.85 -28.46
CA LEU A 9 -11.17 9.30 -28.53
C LEU A 9 -12.14 9.81 -27.45
N ILE A 10 -13.25 9.08 -27.20
CA ILE A 10 -14.19 9.41 -26.14
C ILE A 10 -13.50 9.39 -24.76
N PHE A 11 -12.70 8.37 -24.53
CA PHE A 11 -11.96 8.21 -23.29
C PHE A 11 -10.93 9.34 -23.09
N ASP A 12 -10.11 9.63 -24.11
CA ASP A 12 -9.11 10.69 -24.10
C ASP A 12 -9.73 12.08 -23.86
N LEU A 13 -10.90 12.36 -24.45
CA LEU A 13 -11.65 13.59 -24.21
C LEU A 13 -12.12 13.70 -22.77
N ILE A 14 -12.65 12.61 -22.18
CA ILE A 14 -13.08 12.60 -20.77
C ILE A 14 -11.87 12.73 -19.84
N GLU A 15 -10.74 12.11 -20.16
CA GLU A 15 -9.51 12.19 -19.36
C GLU A 15 -8.93 13.61 -19.36
N SER A 16 -8.89 14.29 -20.52
CA SER A 16 -8.35 15.65 -20.63
C SER A 16 -9.21 16.70 -19.94
N GLU A 17 -10.54 16.55 -19.99
CA GLU A 17 -11.50 17.53 -19.44
C GLU A 17 -11.99 17.19 -18.04
N ASN A 18 -11.56 16.06 -17.49
CA ASN A 18 -11.99 15.49 -16.20
C ASN A 18 -13.50 15.18 -16.09
N ARG A 19 -14.37 15.92 -16.77
CA ARG A 19 -15.84 15.78 -16.68
C ARG A 19 -16.51 16.37 -17.92
N LEU A 20 -17.33 15.57 -18.62
CA LEU A 20 -18.07 16.01 -19.81
C LEU A 20 -19.56 15.67 -19.72
N GLN A 21 -20.42 16.52 -20.27
CA GLN A 21 -21.82 16.22 -20.57
C GLN A 21 -21.95 15.67 -21.98
N LEU A 22 -23.09 15.04 -22.29
CA LEU A 22 -23.33 14.51 -23.63
C LEU A 22 -23.22 15.58 -24.73
N LYS A 23 -23.65 16.82 -24.46
CA LYS A 23 -23.56 17.93 -25.42
C LYS A 23 -22.13 18.34 -25.73
N ASP A 24 -21.23 18.27 -24.75
CA ASP A 24 -19.86 18.73 -24.90
C ASP A 24 -19.08 17.89 -25.94
N PHE A 25 -19.46 16.61 -26.11
CA PHE A 25 -18.86 15.76 -27.15
C PHE A 25 -19.18 16.25 -28.56
N PHE A 26 -20.38 16.78 -28.79
CA PHE A 26 -20.78 17.32 -30.08
C PHE A 26 -20.14 18.68 -30.36
N GLU A 27 -19.89 19.47 -29.32
CA GLU A 27 -19.19 20.75 -29.45
C GLU A 27 -17.70 20.57 -29.77
N LYS A 28 -17.11 19.47 -29.30
CA LYS A 28 -15.67 19.17 -29.46
C LYS A 28 -15.35 18.38 -30.74
N SER A 29 -16.34 17.71 -31.34
CA SER A 29 -16.11 16.90 -32.54
C SER A 29 -17.39 16.56 -33.27
N ASP A 30 -17.43 16.86 -34.58
CA ASP A 30 -18.53 16.51 -35.49
C ASP A 30 -18.58 14.99 -35.84
N ILE A 31 -17.65 14.20 -35.31
CA ILE A 31 -17.53 12.77 -35.62
C ILE A 31 -18.61 11.94 -34.91
N PHE A 32 -19.20 12.46 -33.83
CA PHE A 32 -20.09 11.71 -32.99
C PHE A 32 -21.56 11.76 -33.47
N GLU A 33 -22.11 10.60 -33.78
CA GLU A 33 -23.55 10.41 -33.93
C GLU A 33 -24.16 10.02 -32.57
N LYS A 34 -25.27 10.63 -32.17
CA LYS A 34 -25.88 10.53 -30.84
C LYS A 34 -26.12 9.08 -30.38
N ARG A 35 -26.69 8.23 -31.25
CA ARG A 35 -26.96 6.82 -30.90
C ARG A 35 -25.69 6.02 -30.67
N THR A 36 -24.69 6.24 -31.55
CA THR A 36 -23.41 5.57 -31.51
C THR A 36 -22.60 6.01 -30.28
N LEU A 37 -22.57 7.30 -29.98
CA LEU A 37 -21.91 7.84 -28.78
C LEU A 37 -22.50 7.27 -27.50
N ILE A 38 -23.84 7.22 -27.36
CA ILE A 38 -24.50 6.66 -26.16
C ILE A 38 -24.15 5.17 -26.00
N ARG A 39 -24.12 4.40 -27.09
CA ARG A 39 -23.72 2.98 -27.03
C ARG A 39 -22.26 2.83 -26.58
N ASP A 40 -21.37 3.62 -27.16
CA ASP A 40 -19.93 3.56 -26.82
C ASP A 40 -19.69 4.00 -25.36
N LEU A 41 -20.38 5.04 -24.87
CA LEU A 41 -20.34 5.46 -23.48
C LEU A 41 -20.84 4.35 -22.53
N ASN A 42 -21.94 3.68 -22.86
CA ASN A 42 -22.45 2.57 -22.05
C ASN A 42 -21.47 1.40 -21.98
N GLU A 43 -20.85 1.05 -23.10
CA GLU A 43 -19.83 0.00 -23.12
C GLU A 43 -18.57 0.38 -22.31
N LEU A 44 -18.15 1.66 -22.34
CA LEU A 44 -17.04 2.14 -21.51
C LEU A 44 -17.41 2.12 -20.02
N ILE A 45 -18.68 2.36 -19.68
CA ILE A 45 -19.19 2.22 -18.30
C ILE A 45 -19.18 0.75 -17.87
N GLU A 46 -19.69 -0.17 -18.71
CA GLU A 46 -19.67 -1.61 -18.44
C GLU A 46 -18.25 -2.16 -18.23
N LYS A 47 -17.27 -1.61 -18.96
CA LYS A 47 -15.85 -1.91 -18.78
C LYS A 47 -15.22 -1.23 -17.55
N ASN A 48 -15.97 -0.47 -16.77
CA ASN A 48 -15.49 0.33 -15.64
C ASN A 48 -14.39 1.35 -16.00
N LEU A 49 -14.29 1.78 -17.24
CA LEU A 49 -13.32 2.79 -17.69
C LEU A 49 -13.80 4.21 -17.37
N ILE A 50 -15.10 4.45 -17.50
CA ILE A 50 -15.73 5.72 -17.17
C ILE A 50 -16.92 5.50 -16.22
N SER A 51 -17.32 6.56 -15.55
CA SER A 51 -18.49 6.58 -14.68
C SER A 51 -19.48 7.64 -15.15
N LYS A 52 -20.78 7.36 -14.97
CA LYS A 52 -21.89 8.27 -15.22
C LYS A 52 -22.44 8.76 -13.89
N LYS A 53 -22.47 10.06 -13.69
CA LYS A 53 -23.08 10.69 -12.51
C LYS A 53 -24.20 11.63 -12.94
N ASN A 54 -25.34 11.53 -12.28
CA ASN A 54 -26.44 12.45 -12.44
C ASN A 54 -26.35 13.51 -11.34
N ASP A 55 -26.31 14.77 -11.76
CA ASP A 55 -26.25 15.92 -10.87
C ASP A 55 -27.45 16.83 -11.23
N TRP A 56 -28.50 16.73 -10.44
CA TRP A 56 -29.81 17.42 -10.68
C TRP A 56 -30.37 17.07 -12.07
N LYS A 57 -30.33 18.04 -12.99
CA LYS A 57 -30.87 17.91 -14.38
C LYS A 57 -29.77 17.46 -15.38
N ASN A 58 -28.52 17.35 -14.97
CA ASN A 58 -27.40 17.11 -15.86
C ASN A 58 -26.80 15.74 -15.62
N THR A 59 -26.44 15.08 -16.71
CA THR A 59 -25.68 13.83 -16.69
C THR A 59 -24.24 14.11 -17.11
N PHE A 60 -23.30 13.67 -16.29
CA PHE A 60 -21.87 13.83 -16.54
C PHE A 60 -21.17 12.48 -16.67
N TYR A 61 -20.17 12.45 -17.52
CA TYR A 61 -19.25 11.35 -17.70
C TYR A 61 -17.85 11.76 -17.21
N SER A 62 -17.23 10.93 -16.44
CA SER A 62 -15.87 11.12 -15.90
C SER A 62 -15.12 9.82 -15.93
N ILE A 63 -13.78 9.86 -15.88
CA ILE A 63 -12.98 8.65 -15.69
C ILE A 63 -13.44 7.93 -14.43
N SER A 64 -13.61 6.61 -14.51
CA SER A 64 -14.06 5.83 -13.36
C SER A 64 -13.01 5.84 -12.26
N THR A 65 -13.48 5.79 -11.03
CA THR A 65 -12.66 5.63 -9.85
C THR A 65 -11.82 4.36 -9.90
N SER A 66 -12.44 3.26 -10.33
CA SER A 66 -11.76 1.97 -10.48
C SER A 66 -10.63 2.02 -11.50
N TYR A 67 -10.82 2.71 -12.62
CA TYR A 67 -9.76 2.89 -13.61
C TYR A 67 -8.62 3.73 -13.04
N ARG A 68 -8.89 4.90 -12.46
CA ARG A 68 -7.85 5.76 -11.86
C ARG A 68 -7.01 5.00 -10.84
N LEU A 69 -7.66 4.21 -9.99
CA LEU A 69 -7.03 3.43 -8.95
C LEU A 69 -6.08 2.35 -9.53
N ASN A 70 -6.45 1.73 -10.66
CA ASN A 70 -5.75 0.58 -11.24
C ASN A 70 -5.07 0.86 -12.59
N LYS A 71 -5.10 2.10 -13.11
CA LYS A 71 -4.42 2.49 -14.36
C LYS A 71 -2.95 2.06 -14.28
N GLU A 72 -2.48 1.37 -15.31
CA GLU A 72 -1.06 1.07 -15.42
C GLU A 72 -0.27 2.32 -15.79
N TYR A 73 0.79 2.56 -15.06
CA TYR A 73 1.74 3.63 -15.33
C TYR A 73 3.02 3.03 -15.88
N ASP A 74 3.61 3.68 -16.89
CA ASP A 74 5.03 3.52 -17.18
C ASP A 74 5.79 4.24 -16.06
N VAL A 75 6.24 3.44 -15.07
CA VAL A 75 6.85 3.96 -13.83
C VAL A 75 8.16 4.68 -14.13
N ASP A 76 8.96 4.16 -15.06
CA ASP A 76 10.24 4.79 -15.41
C ASP A 76 10.03 6.11 -16.13
N GLN A 77 9.08 6.17 -17.06
CA GLN A 77 8.68 7.43 -17.72
C GLN A 77 8.12 8.42 -16.69
N TYR A 78 7.25 7.99 -15.78
CA TYR A 78 6.67 8.86 -14.75
C TYR A 78 7.75 9.47 -13.85
N PHE A 79 8.71 8.68 -13.38
CA PHE A 79 9.79 9.14 -12.51
C PHE A 79 10.98 9.76 -13.24
N SER A 80 11.03 9.75 -14.59
CA SER A 80 11.97 10.55 -15.37
C SER A 80 11.65 12.06 -15.32
N ILE A 81 10.39 12.39 -14.99
CA ILE A 81 9.95 13.78 -14.81
C ILE A 81 10.39 14.25 -13.40
N GLU A 82 11.04 15.42 -13.35
CA GLU A 82 11.43 16.08 -12.10
C GLU A 82 10.20 16.25 -11.18
N TYR A 83 10.33 15.89 -9.90
CA TYR A 83 9.18 15.83 -8.98
C TYR A 83 8.39 17.14 -8.86
N LEU A 84 9.05 18.30 -9.04
CA LEU A 84 8.41 19.62 -9.05
C LEU A 84 7.55 19.85 -10.30
N GLN A 85 7.81 19.14 -11.39
CA GLN A 85 7.11 19.27 -12.68
C GLN A 85 5.99 18.25 -12.86
N ARG A 86 5.93 17.21 -12.02
CA ARG A 86 4.86 16.19 -12.09
C ARG A 86 3.51 16.80 -11.74
N ASP A 87 2.48 16.42 -12.50
CA ASP A 87 1.08 16.72 -12.15
C ASP A 87 0.60 15.73 -11.09
N VAL A 88 0.30 16.23 -9.89
CA VAL A 88 0.09 15.41 -8.71
C VAL A 88 -1.04 15.95 -7.82
N ILE A 89 -1.62 15.06 -7.01
CA ILE A 89 -2.48 15.43 -5.88
C ILE A 89 -1.57 15.95 -4.77
N GLU A 90 -1.54 17.26 -4.55
CA GLU A 90 -0.60 17.88 -3.60
C GLU A 90 -1.02 17.75 -2.12
N SER A 91 -2.27 17.46 -1.84
CA SER A 91 -2.81 17.37 -0.48
C SER A 91 -3.47 16.02 -0.22
N PHE A 92 -3.64 15.68 1.05
CA PHE A 92 -4.35 14.47 1.45
C PHE A 92 -5.77 14.45 0.88
N ASN A 93 -6.11 13.35 0.25
CA ASN A 93 -7.40 13.14 -0.40
C ASN A 93 -8.28 12.22 0.46
N PHE A 94 -9.19 12.75 1.26
CA PHE A 94 -10.13 11.96 2.06
C PHE A 94 -11.02 11.05 1.22
N TRP A 95 -11.24 11.39 -0.05
CA TRP A 95 -11.98 10.54 -0.97
C TRP A 95 -11.31 9.18 -1.21
N VAL A 96 -10.03 9.01 -0.85
CA VAL A 96 -9.30 7.74 -0.96
C VAL A 96 -10.02 6.60 -0.20
N PHE A 97 -10.64 6.88 0.94
CA PHE A 97 -11.38 5.88 1.69
C PHE A 97 -12.59 5.35 0.92
N GLU A 98 -13.30 6.21 0.19
CA GLU A 98 -14.41 5.80 -0.70
C GLU A 98 -13.88 4.99 -1.89
N LEU A 99 -12.76 5.41 -2.49
CA LEU A 99 -12.12 4.71 -3.59
C LEU A 99 -11.76 3.27 -3.23
N LEU A 100 -11.30 3.06 -2.01
CA LEU A 100 -10.78 1.79 -1.51
C LEU A 100 -11.83 0.91 -0.80
N LYS A 101 -13.09 1.34 -0.71
CA LYS A 101 -14.18 0.53 -0.14
C LYS A 101 -14.43 -0.75 -0.93
N ASN A 102 -14.37 -0.67 -2.26
CA ASN A 102 -14.52 -1.82 -3.14
C ASN A 102 -13.29 -2.72 -3.09
N ASP A 103 -13.39 -3.86 -3.76
CA ASP A 103 -12.28 -4.79 -3.92
C ASP A 103 -11.09 -4.13 -4.61
N VAL A 104 -9.90 -4.24 -4.00
CA VAL A 104 -8.66 -3.67 -4.56
C VAL A 104 -7.93 -4.68 -5.45
N PHE A 105 -8.12 -5.97 -5.20
CA PHE A 105 -7.62 -7.04 -6.05
C PHE A 105 -8.69 -7.49 -7.05
N SER A 106 -8.29 -7.77 -8.29
CA SER A 106 -9.14 -8.41 -9.29
C SER A 106 -9.53 -9.83 -8.86
N VAL A 107 -10.48 -10.44 -9.56
CA VAL A 107 -10.88 -11.84 -9.29
C VAL A 107 -9.68 -12.78 -9.43
N GLN A 108 -8.88 -12.61 -10.49
CA GLN A 108 -7.69 -13.42 -10.75
C GLN A 108 -6.62 -13.23 -9.66
N GLU A 109 -6.37 -12.00 -9.23
CA GLU A 109 -5.41 -11.73 -8.15
C GLU A 109 -5.86 -12.32 -6.82
N LYS A 110 -7.16 -12.29 -6.50
CA LYS A 110 -7.72 -12.93 -5.31
C LYS A 110 -7.60 -14.45 -5.34
N GLU A 111 -7.91 -15.05 -6.49
CA GLU A 111 -7.73 -16.50 -6.69
C GLU A 111 -6.27 -16.90 -6.52
N TYR A 112 -5.34 -16.13 -7.10
CA TYR A 112 -3.90 -16.39 -6.98
C TYR A 112 -3.41 -16.26 -5.53
N LEU A 113 -3.78 -15.20 -4.82
CA LEU A 113 -3.45 -15.03 -3.40
C LEU A 113 -4.04 -16.14 -2.52
N THR A 114 -5.24 -16.61 -2.85
CA THR A 114 -5.87 -17.74 -2.16
C THR A 114 -5.10 -19.05 -2.38
N GLN A 115 -4.63 -19.30 -3.61
CA GLN A 115 -3.79 -20.46 -3.93
C GLN A 115 -2.43 -20.38 -3.19
N LEU A 116 -1.81 -19.22 -3.14
CA LEU A 116 -0.58 -19.00 -2.38
C LEU A 116 -0.79 -19.27 -0.88
N HIS A 117 -1.89 -18.80 -0.32
CA HIS A 117 -2.22 -19.08 1.08
C HIS A 117 -2.44 -20.59 1.34
N ALA A 118 -3.18 -21.26 0.47
CA ALA A 118 -3.38 -22.72 0.58
C ALA A 118 -2.04 -23.47 0.52
N LYS A 119 -1.14 -23.08 -0.40
CA LYS A 119 0.20 -23.64 -0.48
C LYS A 119 1.00 -23.43 0.80
N PHE A 120 0.94 -22.23 1.40
CA PHE A 120 1.59 -21.97 2.68
C PHE A 120 1.05 -22.87 3.80
N ILE A 121 -0.28 -23.02 3.90
CA ILE A 121 -0.90 -23.91 4.90
C ILE A 121 -0.47 -25.37 4.69
N GLU A 122 -0.40 -25.84 3.44
CA GLU A 122 0.14 -27.18 3.12
C GLU A 122 1.61 -27.29 3.54
N ASN A 123 2.44 -26.30 3.22
CA ASN A 123 3.86 -26.33 3.56
C ASN A 123 4.08 -26.37 5.07
N ILE A 124 3.45 -25.47 5.84
CA ILE A 124 3.61 -25.43 7.30
C ILE A 124 3.10 -26.73 7.97
N SER A 125 2.11 -27.39 7.41
CA SER A 125 1.59 -28.66 7.93
C SER A 125 2.55 -29.83 7.84
N LYS A 126 3.60 -29.72 7.00
CA LYS A 126 4.68 -30.73 6.86
C LYS A 126 5.73 -30.64 7.97
N TYR A 127 5.67 -29.59 8.80
CA TYR A 127 6.61 -29.41 9.90
C TYR A 127 6.10 -30.09 11.17
N ASP A 128 6.76 -31.17 11.56
CA ASP A 128 6.42 -31.95 12.78
C ASP A 128 6.91 -31.29 14.09
N SER A 129 7.71 -30.23 13.99
CA SER A 129 8.36 -29.61 15.14
C SER A 129 8.08 -28.12 15.22
N GLN A 130 7.53 -27.66 16.34
CA GLN A 130 7.40 -26.24 16.64
C GLN A 130 8.75 -25.50 16.61
N THR A 131 9.84 -26.20 16.95
CA THR A 131 11.20 -25.64 16.89
C THR A 131 11.60 -25.29 15.45
N LEU A 132 11.24 -26.12 14.48
CA LEU A 132 11.51 -25.83 13.06
C LEU A 132 10.66 -24.69 12.54
N ILE A 133 9.38 -24.66 12.92
CA ILE A 133 8.49 -23.53 12.59
C ILE A 133 9.06 -22.22 13.17
N ASN A 134 9.51 -22.22 14.41
CA ASN A 134 10.09 -21.04 15.05
C ASN A 134 11.39 -20.58 14.36
N LYS A 135 12.21 -21.50 13.83
CA LYS A 135 13.41 -21.17 13.05
C LYS A 135 13.06 -20.46 11.74
N GLU A 136 12.00 -20.88 11.05
CA GLU A 136 11.55 -20.20 9.84
C GLU A 136 11.02 -18.79 10.14
N TYR A 137 10.23 -18.62 11.20
CA TYR A 137 9.83 -17.28 11.66
C TYR A 137 11.02 -16.42 12.07
N GLU A 138 12.05 -16.99 12.72
CA GLU A 138 13.29 -16.27 13.05
C GLU A 138 14.01 -15.81 11.77
N ARG A 139 14.08 -16.67 10.75
CA ARG A 139 14.69 -16.32 9.46
C ARG A 139 13.93 -15.17 8.77
N ILE A 140 12.61 -15.23 8.72
CA ILE A 140 11.78 -14.13 8.20
C ILE A 140 12.01 -12.86 9.02
N MET A 141 12.04 -12.93 10.33
CA MET A 141 12.25 -11.80 11.23
C MET A 141 13.59 -11.11 10.97
N ILE A 142 14.69 -11.87 10.77
CA ILE A 142 16.01 -11.32 10.47
C ILE A 142 16.00 -10.60 9.13
N GLU A 143 15.49 -11.23 8.08
CA GLU A 143 15.39 -10.63 6.75
C GLU A 143 14.47 -9.39 6.74
N PHE A 144 13.31 -9.46 7.41
CA PHE A 144 12.38 -8.35 7.57
C PHE A 144 13.03 -7.18 8.32
N SER A 145 13.68 -7.43 9.45
CA SER A 145 14.33 -6.39 10.26
C SER A 145 15.39 -5.65 9.46
N ARG A 146 16.22 -6.38 8.74
CA ARG A 146 17.23 -5.80 7.84
C ARG A 146 16.59 -5.02 6.71
N LYS A 147 15.65 -5.64 5.97
CA LYS A 147 15.09 -5.03 4.75
C LYS A 147 14.20 -3.84 5.05
N SER A 148 13.32 -3.95 6.04
CA SER A 148 12.47 -2.84 6.48
C SER A 148 13.28 -1.64 6.96
N SER A 149 14.42 -1.88 7.62
CA SER A 149 15.35 -0.82 8.02
C SER A 149 16.10 -0.23 6.82
N SER A 150 16.54 -1.05 5.85
CA SER A 150 17.30 -0.55 4.68
C SER A 150 16.45 0.32 3.74
N ILE A 151 15.14 0.11 3.68
CA ILE A 151 14.20 1.02 2.98
C ILE A 151 14.21 2.42 3.61
N GLU A 152 14.52 2.52 4.91
CA GLU A 152 14.69 3.78 5.65
C GLU A 152 16.19 4.16 5.81
N TRP A 153 17.02 3.77 4.84
CA TRP A 153 18.44 4.13 4.74
C TRP A 153 19.38 3.52 5.80
N ASN A 154 18.93 2.53 6.57
CA ASN A 154 19.81 1.76 7.45
C ASN A 154 20.81 0.94 6.62
N THR A 155 22.04 0.93 7.02
CA THR A 155 23.16 0.37 6.25
C THR A 155 23.65 -1.01 6.74
N TYR A 156 22.95 -1.64 7.69
CA TYR A 156 23.26 -2.99 8.15
C TYR A 156 23.14 -4.00 7.00
N SER A 157 24.16 -4.85 6.85
CA SER A 157 24.10 -6.02 5.95
C SER A 157 23.22 -7.13 6.57
N LEU A 158 22.82 -8.13 5.78
CA LEU A 158 22.09 -9.28 6.31
C LEU A 158 22.92 -10.03 7.34
N LEU A 159 24.22 -10.23 7.07
CA LEU A 159 25.15 -10.93 7.98
C LEU A 159 25.34 -10.16 9.30
N SER A 160 25.56 -8.84 9.24
CA SER A 160 25.68 -8.02 10.46
C SER A 160 24.37 -7.98 11.25
N THR A 161 23.20 -7.99 10.56
CA THR A 161 21.89 -8.07 11.20
C THR A 161 21.71 -9.40 11.92
N GLU A 162 22.05 -10.51 11.29
CA GLU A 162 21.96 -11.84 11.91
C GLU A 162 22.89 -11.96 13.13
N ALA A 163 24.14 -11.49 13.02
CA ALA A 163 25.09 -11.48 14.13
C ALA A 163 24.57 -10.65 15.32
N LEU A 164 23.96 -9.49 15.03
CA LEU A 164 23.35 -8.65 16.06
C LEU A 164 22.15 -9.35 16.73
N LEU A 165 21.23 -9.91 15.94
CA LEU A 165 19.96 -10.43 16.46
C LEU A 165 20.11 -11.78 17.17
N LYS A 166 21.04 -12.66 16.71
CA LYS A 166 21.31 -13.97 17.33
C LYS A 166 22.33 -13.91 18.44
N ASN A 167 23.42 -13.17 18.23
CA ASN A 167 24.61 -13.23 19.11
C ASN A 167 24.87 -11.92 19.86
N ASN A 168 24.02 -10.90 19.67
CA ASN A 168 24.19 -9.54 20.23
C ASN A 168 25.54 -8.89 19.85
N ILE A 169 26.10 -9.27 18.68
CA ILE A 169 27.34 -8.70 18.14
C ILE A 169 26.97 -7.45 17.34
N LYS A 170 27.37 -6.29 17.85
CA LYS A 170 27.15 -5.00 17.18
C LYS A 170 28.20 -4.78 16.10
N ASP A 171 27.77 -4.25 14.96
CA ASP A 171 28.68 -3.76 13.93
C ASP A 171 29.14 -2.36 14.33
N LEU A 172 30.42 -2.24 14.71
CA LEU A 172 31.02 -0.99 15.21
C LEU A 172 31.14 0.11 14.13
N ALA A 173 30.95 -0.25 12.86
CA ALA A 173 30.91 0.72 11.77
C ALA A 173 29.54 1.38 11.61
N LYS A 174 28.53 0.97 12.39
CA LYS A 174 27.15 1.47 12.34
C LYS A 174 26.84 2.37 13.53
N THR A 175 25.89 3.29 13.30
CA THR A 175 25.47 4.18 14.37
C THR A 175 24.63 3.47 15.44
N PRO A 176 24.54 4.01 16.65
CA PRO A 176 23.65 3.49 17.69
C PRO A 176 22.19 3.46 17.26
N GLU A 177 21.76 4.46 16.48
CA GLU A 177 20.39 4.59 15.95
C GLU A 177 20.09 3.49 14.94
N GLU A 178 21.01 3.21 14.02
CA GLU A 178 20.86 2.11 13.07
C GLU A 178 20.77 0.75 13.79
N THR A 179 21.60 0.54 14.79
CA THR A 179 21.59 -0.67 15.64
C THR A 179 20.24 -0.80 16.37
N GLN A 180 19.78 0.30 17.00
CA GLN A 180 18.52 0.30 17.74
C GLN A 180 17.32 0.07 16.81
N MET A 181 17.35 0.60 15.59
CA MET A 181 16.30 0.36 14.59
C MET A 181 16.15 -1.13 14.27
N ILE A 182 17.24 -1.86 14.07
CA ILE A 182 17.21 -3.32 13.85
C ILE A 182 16.64 -4.06 15.06
N LEU A 183 17.08 -3.72 16.28
CA LEU A 183 16.58 -4.33 17.51
C LEU A 183 15.07 -4.07 17.71
N ASN A 184 14.62 -2.87 17.43
CA ASN A 184 13.19 -2.53 17.52
C ASN A 184 12.33 -3.31 16.53
N HIS A 185 12.83 -3.61 15.31
CA HIS A 185 12.12 -4.46 14.36
C HIS A 185 12.00 -5.90 14.88
N LYS A 186 13.07 -6.46 15.49
CA LYS A 186 13.02 -7.76 16.14
C LYS A 186 11.96 -7.78 17.24
N ASP A 187 11.99 -6.77 18.15
CA ASP A 187 11.04 -6.67 19.23
C ASP A 187 9.61 -6.58 18.70
N ALA A 188 9.35 -5.72 17.70
CA ALA A 188 8.04 -5.56 17.07
C ALA A 188 7.57 -6.84 16.37
N PHE A 189 8.45 -7.58 15.70
CA PHE A 189 8.10 -8.85 15.05
C PHE A 189 7.72 -9.92 16.08
N ASN A 190 8.46 -10.01 17.18
CA ASN A 190 8.13 -10.92 18.28
C ASN A 190 6.78 -10.58 18.92
N GLU A 191 6.50 -9.28 19.15
CA GLU A 191 5.22 -8.81 19.68
C GLU A 191 4.05 -9.21 18.78
N ILE A 192 4.14 -9.02 17.48
CA ILE A 192 3.05 -9.39 16.56
C ILE A 192 2.85 -10.90 16.43
N ILE A 193 3.89 -11.72 16.66
CA ILE A 193 3.74 -13.18 16.72
C ILE A 193 3.05 -13.60 18.01
N GLN A 194 3.45 -13.03 19.16
CA GLN A 194 2.93 -13.42 20.48
C GLN A 194 1.49 -12.93 20.69
N ASN A 195 1.14 -11.76 20.16
CA ASN A 195 -0.13 -11.09 20.35
C ASN A 195 -0.97 -11.02 19.05
N ARG A 196 -0.83 -12.02 18.16
CA ARG A 196 -1.44 -12.02 16.82
C ARG A 196 -2.95 -11.75 16.81
N ASP A 197 -3.68 -12.28 17.79
CA ASP A 197 -5.15 -12.15 17.87
C ASP A 197 -5.61 -10.70 18.06
N SER A 198 -4.74 -9.85 18.64
CA SER A 198 -5.00 -8.41 18.80
C SER A 198 -5.11 -7.65 17.49
N PHE A 199 -4.70 -8.26 16.36
CA PHE A 199 -4.70 -7.66 15.03
C PHE A 199 -5.79 -8.22 14.10
N ILE A 200 -6.66 -9.10 14.59
CA ILE A 200 -7.87 -9.52 13.87
C ILE A 200 -8.81 -8.33 13.66
N THR A 201 -9.03 -7.56 14.73
CA THR A 201 -9.76 -6.29 14.70
C THR A 201 -8.84 -5.16 15.12
N LEU A 202 -8.61 -4.22 14.23
CA LEU A 202 -7.67 -3.13 14.48
C LEU A 202 -8.29 -2.02 15.33
N SER A 203 -7.48 -1.42 16.17
CA SER A 203 -7.77 -0.21 16.92
C SER A 203 -6.62 0.78 16.79
N LEU A 204 -6.86 2.04 17.13
CA LEU A 204 -5.79 3.04 17.18
C LEU A 204 -4.70 2.61 18.16
N GLN A 205 -5.09 2.09 19.31
CA GLN A 205 -4.15 1.62 20.35
C GLN A 205 -3.25 0.49 19.84
N SER A 206 -3.76 -0.45 19.03
CA SER A 206 -2.93 -1.53 18.48
C SER A 206 -1.90 -1.00 17.47
N ILE A 207 -2.23 0.05 16.73
CA ILE A 207 -1.32 0.70 15.77
C ILE A 207 -0.27 1.52 16.51
N GLU A 208 -0.66 2.34 17.47
CA GLU A 208 0.23 3.12 18.34
C GLU A 208 1.17 2.22 19.14
N TYR A 209 0.68 1.06 19.57
CA TYR A 209 1.51 0.06 20.26
C TYR A 209 2.65 -0.44 19.37
N ILE A 210 2.36 -0.88 18.13
CA ILE A 210 3.39 -1.27 17.16
C ILE A 210 4.38 -0.12 16.96
N HIS A 211 3.89 1.09 16.73
CA HIS A 211 4.74 2.26 16.54
C HIS A 211 5.64 2.50 17.77
N SER A 212 5.10 2.38 18.97
CA SER A 212 5.84 2.58 20.22
C SER A 212 6.98 1.59 20.41
N VAL A 213 6.81 0.34 19.97
CA VAL A 213 7.86 -0.69 19.98
C VAL A 213 8.93 -0.37 18.94
N LEU A 214 8.54 0.01 17.72
CA LEU A 214 9.45 0.36 16.64
C LEU A 214 10.28 1.63 16.91
N THR A 215 9.81 2.52 17.78
CA THR A 215 10.47 3.78 18.13
C THR A 215 11.08 3.79 19.54
N LYS A 216 11.10 2.63 20.20
CA LYS A 216 11.70 2.46 21.55
C LYS A 216 13.15 2.91 21.55
N LYS A 217 13.52 3.77 22.51
CA LYS A 217 14.87 4.38 22.64
C LYS A 217 15.31 5.22 21.44
N ILE A 218 14.40 5.55 20.55
CA ILE A 218 14.57 6.56 19.52
C ILE A 218 13.69 7.74 19.96
N TRP A 219 14.24 8.96 19.94
CA TRP A 219 13.56 10.17 20.48
C TRP A 219 12.40 10.63 19.57
N ILE A 220 11.34 9.82 19.48
CA ILE A 220 10.14 10.05 18.67
C ILE A 220 8.91 9.98 19.57
N MET A 221 7.97 10.89 19.38
CA MET A 221 6.68 10.87 20.10
C MET A 221 5.86 9.65 19.67
N LYS A 222 5.21 9.00 20.65
CA LYS A 222 4.51 7.71 20.43
C LYS A 222 3.09 7.89 19.91
N ASN A 223 2.48 9.05 20.12
CA ASN A 223 1.09 9.33 19.77
C ASN A 223 1.00 10.01 18.40
N ILE A 224 -0.24 10.20 17.92
CA ILE A 224 -0.51 10.99 16.73
C ILE A 224 0.21 12.34 16.82
N ARG A 225 0.90 12.71 15.74
CA ARG A 225 1.67 13.94 15.67
C ARG A 225 0.77 15.18 15.65
N LYS A 226 1.31 16.24 16.19
CA LYS A 226 0.68 17.60 16.18
C LYS A 226 1.32 18.53 15.17
N ASN A 227 2.52 18.17 14.70
CA ASN A 227 3.31 18.98 13.78
C ASN A 227 3.20 18.47 12.34
N PRO A 228 3.28 19.34 11.33
CA PRO A 228 3.34 18.92 9.94
C PRO A 228 4.63 18.15 9.66
N VAL A 229 4.53 17.13 8.80
CA VAL A 229 5.69 16.39 8.29
C VAL A 229 5.77 16.57 6.77
N ARG A 230 6.96 16.35 6.23
CA ARG A 230 7.22 16.38 4.79
C ARG A 230 7.76 15.05 4.30
N ILE A 231 7.40 14.73 3.07
CA ILE A 231 7.92 13.55 2.39
C ILE A 231 8.86 14.02 1.28
N ALA A 232 10.05 13.44 1.22
CA ALA A 232 11.02 13.76 0.19
C ALA A 232 10.57 13.25 -1.20
N TRP A 233 11.02 13.93 -2.27
CA TRP A 233 10.85 13.53 -3.66
C TRP A 233 9.43 13.57 -4.20
N THR A 234 8.54 14.31 -3.52
CA THR A 234 7.15 14.51 -3.93
C THR A 234 6.64 15.90 -3.50
N LYS A 235 5.65 16.42 -4.23
CA LYS A 235 4.88 17.62 -3.81
C LYS A 235 3.75 17.28 -2.84
N TYR A 236 3.44 15.98 -2.66
CA TYR A 236 2.38 15.58 -1.74
C TYR A 236 2.68 16.02 -0.30
N LYS A 237 1.68 16.61 0.33
CA LYS A 237 1.70 17.08 1.72
C LYS A 237 0.70 16.25 2.53
N PRO A 238 1.17 15.47 3.51
CA PRO A 238 0.27 14.82 4.47
C PRO A 238 -0.54 15.85 5.27
N LEU A 239 -1.59 15.37 5.92
CA LEU A 239 -2.36 16.18 6.86
C LEU A 239 -1.44 16.87 7.88
N ASP A 240 -1.73 18.11 8.24
CA ASP A 240 -0.92 18.93 9.17
C ASP A 240 -1.63 19.20 10.50
N ASN A 241 -2.85 18.73 10.65
CA ASN A 241 -3.73 18.99 11.79
C ASN A 241 -4.06 17.68 12.53
N GLU A 242 -3.84 17.66 13.84
CA GLU A 242 -4.08 16.49 14.73
C GLU A 242 -5.49 15.94 14.57
N PHE A 243 -6.51 16.80 14.53
CA PHE A 243 -7.91 16.36 14.43
C PHE A 243 -8.24 15.71 13.08
N GLN A 244 -7.68 16.22 11.99
CA GLN A 244 -7.85 15.61 10.67
C GLN A 244 -7.09 14.29 10.58
N ILE A 245 -5.95 14.16 11.24
CA ILE A 245 -5.20 12.90 11.31
C ILE A 245 -6.00 11.86 12.10
N GLU A 246 -6.61 12.25 13.22
CA GLU A 246 -7.49 11.37 14.00
C GLU A 246 -8.71 10.91 13.18
N GLU A 247 -9.38 11.82 12.46
CA GLU A 247 -10.47 11.50 11.55
C GLU A 247 -10.03 10.50 10.48
N ALA A 248 -8.90 10.77 9.80
CA ALA A 248 -8.35 9.87 8.79
C ALA A 248 -7.99 8.49 9.37
N MET A 249 -7.48 8.42 10.61
CA MET A 249 -7.19 7.16 11.29
C MET A 249 -8.46 6.40 11.67
N GLN A 250 -9.53 7.08 12.07
CA GLN A 250 -10.83 6.45 12.33
C GLN A 250 -11.43 5.85 11.04
N ASP A 251 -11.42 6.60 9.94
CA ASP A 251 -11.88 6.12 8.63
C ASP A 251 -11.04 4.96 8.13
N PHE A 252 -9.72 5.02 8.30
CA PHE A 252 -8.79 3.95 7.99
C PHE A 252 -9.11 2.67 8.76
N ILE A 253 -9.23 2.74 10.07
CA ILE A 253 -9.55 1.59 10.93
C ILE A 253 -10.90 1.00 10.55
N LYS A 254 -11.92 1.84 10.34
CA LYS A 254 -13.25 1.42 9.90
C LYS A 254 -13.19 0.73 8.55
N LEU A 255 -12.47 1.28 7.58
CA LEU A 255 -12.28 0.67 6.26
C LEU A 255 -11.66 -0.71 6.38
N LEU A 256 -10.55 -0.85 7.13
CA LEU A 256 -9.85 -2.13 7.27
C LEU A 256 -10.70 -3.18 7.99
N ASN A 257 -11.37 -2.82 9.07
CA ASN A 257 -12.19 -3.76 9.82
C ASN A 257 -13.43 -4.25 9.03
N ASN A 258 -13.87 -3.50 8.02
CA ASN A 258 -14.95 -3.91 7.11
C ASN A 258 -14.48 -4.77 5.93
N LYS A 259 -13.17 -4.89 5.69
CA LYS A 259 -12.64 -5.75 4.62
C LYS A 259 -12.76 -7.23 5.00
N LYS A 260 -13.30 -8.05 4.08
CA LYS A 260 -13.43 -9.50 4.27
C LYS A 260 -12.11 -10.22 4.02
N SER A 261 -11.34 -9.79 3.02
CA SER A 261 -10.05 -10.38 2.69
C SER A 261 -8.95 -9.81 3.58
N PHE A 262 -8.26 -10.68 4.29
CA PHE A 262 -7.10 -10.29 5.10
C PHE A 262 -5.91 -9.82 4.23
N PHE A 263 -5.80 -10.28 2.98
CA PHE A 263 -4.82 -9.75 2.03
C PHE A 263 -5.13 -8.30 1.66
N GLU A 264 -6.42 -7.97 1.41
CA GLU A 264 -6.81 -6.57 1.19
C GLU A 264 -6.55 -5.73 2.44
N LYS A 265 -6.92 -6.24 3.62
CA LYS A 265 -6.67 -5.56 4.90
C LYS A 265 -5.17 -5.28 5.10
N SER A 266 -4.31 -6.28 4.89
CA SER A 266 -2.85 -6.18 5.01
C SER A 266 -2.26 -5.18 3.99
N PHE A 267 -2.66 -5.27 2.72
CA PHE A 267 -2.22 -4.37 1.67
C PHE A 267 -2.63 -2.92 1.94
N LEU A 268 -3.88 -2.69 2.32
CA LEU A 268 -4.39 -1.35 2.64
C LEU A 268 -3.76 -0.78 3.92
N ALA A 269 -3.45 -1.61 4.90
CA ALA A 269 -2.72 -1.19 6.10
C ALA A 269 -1.32 -0.65 5.72
N LEU A 270 -0.61 -1.36 4.84
CA LEU A 270 0.69 -0.96 4.32
C LEU A 270 0.61 0.40 3.60
N LEU A 271 -0.41 0.57 2.77
CA LEU A 271 -0.59 1.72 1.90
C LEU A 271 -1.02 2.97 2.68
N LEU A 272 -2.12 2.85 3.44
CA LEU A 272 -2.78 3.98 4.07
C LEU A 272 -2.03 4.51 5.31
N THR A 273 -1.39 3.64 6.09
CA THR A 273 -0.53 4.12 7.20
C THR A 273 0.60 5.01 6.66
N SER A 274 1.19 4.60 5.51
CA SER A 274 2.22 5.39 4.83
C SER A 274 1.67 6.68 4.21
N TYR A 275 0.41 6.72 3.78
CA TYR A 275 -0.22 7.88 3.16
C TYR A 275 -0.67 8.92 4.20
N ILE A 276 -1.32 8.47 5.28
CA ILE A 276 -1.81 9.33 6.37
C ILE A 276 -0.64 9.96 7.12
N GLN A 277 0.48 9.22 7.29
CA GLN A 277 1.62 9.66 8.10
C GLN A 277 1.19 10.07 9.51
N PRO A 278 0.57 9.18 10.32
CA PRO A 278 0.00 9.60 11.61
C PRO A 278 1.04 9.99 12.66
N PHE A 279 2.30 9.59 12.51
CA PHE A 279 3.38 9.81 13.48
C PHE A 279 4.45 10.77 12.95
N GLU A 280 5.27 11.32 13.82
CA GLU A 280 6.38 12.21 13.44
C GLU A 280 7.42 11.51 12.56
N ASP A 281 7.73 10.25 12.87
CA ASP A 281 8.59 9.36 12.06
C ASP A 281 8.17 7.91 12.27
N GLY A 282 8.76 6.98 11.52
CA GLY A 282 8.49 5.54 11.63
C GLY A 282 7.21 5.07 10.94
N ASN A 283 6.50 5.93 10.23
CA ASN A 283 5.22 5.60 9.58
C ASN A 283 5.33 4.41 8.62
N LYS A 284 6.34 4.37 7.75
CA LYS A 284 6.52 3.27 6.79
C LYS A 284 6.95 1.97 7.48
N ARG A 285 7.76 2.05 8.55
CA ARG A 285 8.12 0.90 9.39
C ARG A 285 6.88 0.32 10.07
N THR A 286 6.05 1.18 10.66
CA THR A 286 4.76 0.82 11.25
C THR A 286 3.83 0.19 10.22
N ALA A 287 3.72 0.76 9.02
CA ALA A 287 2.91 0.24 7.93
C ALA A 287 3.30 -1.21 7.56
N ARG A 288 4.60 -1.50 7.38
CA ARG A 288 5.09 -2.84 7.04
C ARG A 288 4.88 -3.84 8.18
N THR A 289 5.08 -3.42 9.41
CA THR A 289 4.88 -4.27 10.59
C THR A 289 3.39 -4.55 10.82
N LEU A 290 2.51 -3.55 10.66
CA LEU A 290 1.05 -3.71 10.76
C LEU A 290 0.52 -4.64 9.67
N SER A 291 1.03 -4.52 8.43
CA SER A 291 0.72 -5.44 7.34
C SER A 291 1.03 -6.89 7.73
N ASN A 292 2.21 -7.15 8.30
CA ASN A 292 2.62 -8.46 8.78
C ASN A 292 1.79 -8.93 9.99
N ALA A 293 1.42 -8.04 10.89
CA ALA A 293 0.55 -8.36 12.03
C ALA A 293 -0.81 -8.90 11.58
N ILE A 294 -1.40 -8.28 10.55
CA ILE A 294 -2.68 -8.71 9.96
C ILE A 294 -2.52 -10.09 9.28
N LEU A 295 -1.44 -10.33 8.54
CA LEU A 295 -1.18 -11.63 7.93
C LEU A 295 -1.05 -12.72 8.99
N LEU A 296 -0.26 -12.50 10.04
CA LEU A 296 -0.07 -13.45 11.14
C LEU A 296 -1.36 -13.70 11.91
N ALA A 297 -2.19 -12.67 12.16
CA ALA A 297 -3.50 -12.79 12.80
C ALA A 297 -4.48 -13.69 12.03
N ASN A 298 -4.27 -13.83 10.73
CA ASN A 298 -5.07 -14.69 9.85
C ASN A 298 -4.33 -15.98 9.44
N ASN A 299 -3.36 -16.42 10.25
CA ASN A 299 -2.56 -17.62 9.99
C ASN A 299 -1.94 -17.64 8.61
N SER A 300 -1.52 -16.49 8.10
CA SER A 300 -0.83 -16.35 6.83
C SER A 300 0.66 -16.02 7.04
N ILE A 301 1.44 -16.23 5.98
CA ILE A 301 2.88 -15.99 6.03
C ILE A 301 3.19 -14.49 6.11
N PRO A 302 4.06 -14.04 7.04
CA PRO A 302 4.53 -12.66 7.05
C PRO A 302 5.56 -12.42 5.94
N LEU A 303 5.66 -11.17 5.48
CA LEU A 303 6.50 -10.74 4.38
C LEU A 303 7.88 -10.28 4.86
N SER A 304 8.95 -10.82 4.29
CA SER A 304 10.32 -10.39 4.58
C SER A 304 10.74 -9.13 3.80
N TYR A 305 10.04 -8.80 2.71
CA TYR A 305 10.37 -7.73 1.75
C TYR A 305 11.72 -7.91 1.04
N ARG A 306 12.39 -9.04 1.18
CA ARG A 306 13.79 -9.28 0.74
C ARG A 306 14.01 -9.06 -0.76
N VAL A 307 13.04 -9.43 -1.61
CA VAL A 307 13.17 -9.36 -3.08
C VAL A 307 12.79 -8.00 -3.66
N ILE A 308 12.26 -7.09 -2.86
CA ILE A 308 11.88 -5.77 -3.35
C ILE A 308 13.12 -4.86 -3.43
N ASP A 309 13.28 -4.14 -4.51
CA ASP A 309 14.24 -3.05 -4.57
C ASP A 309 13.77 -1.84 -3.75
N ASN A 310 14.66 -1.16 -3.04
CA ASN A 310 14.31 -0.03 -2.18
C ASN A 310 13.77 1.16 -2.99
N VAL A 311 14.33 1.40 -4.17
CA VAL A 311 13.91 2.49 -5.06
C VAL A 311 12.53 2.18 -5.64
N GLU A 312 12.29 0.92 -6.07
CA GLU A 312 10.99 0.50 -6.60
C GLU A 312 9.89 0.57 -5.53
N TYR A 313 10.21 0.20 -4.27
CA TYR A 313 9.28 0.40 -3.15
C TYR A 313 8.93 1.88 -2.94
N MET A 314 9.94 2.77 -3.03
CA MET A 314 9.72 4.21 -2.90
C MET A 314 8.91 4.77 -4.07
N LYS A 315 9.23 4.37 -5.32
CA LYS A 315 8.45 4.75 -6.51
C LYS A 315 6.99 4.35 -6.36
N ALA A 316 6.71 3.11 -5.97
CA ALA A 316 5.34 2.62 -5.77
C ALA A 316 4.59 3.42 -4.68
N THR A 317 5.27 3.72 -3.58
CA THR A 317 4.70 4.52 -2.48
C THR A 317 4.39 5.95 -2.94
N ILE A 318 5.32 6.62 -3.63
CA ILE A 318 5.16 7.98 -4.14
C ILE A 318 4.06 8.04 -5.20
N LEU A 319 3.99 7.07 -6.11
CA LEU A 319 2.93 7.00 -7.12
C LEU A 319 1.54 6.96 -6.48
N PHE A 320 1.39 6.20 -5.39
CA PHE A 320 0.14 6.22 -4.63
C PHE A 320 -0.13 7.58 -3.99
N TYR A 321 0.86 8.24 -3.41
CA TYR A 321 0.70 9.56 -2.82
C TYR A 321 0.24 10.59 -3.85
N GLU A 322 0.85 10.58 -5.03
CA GLU A 322 0.68 11.58 -6.07
C GLU A 322 -0.56 11.34 -6.94
N GLN A 323 -0.97 10.08 -7.14
CA GLN A 323 -2.03 9.71 -8.08
C GLN A 323 -3.19 8.93 -7.45
N ASN A 324 -3.08 8.55 -6.18
CA ASN A 324 -3.93 7.56 -5.52
C ASN A 324 -4.05 6.25 -6.34
N ASN A 325 -3.00 5.88 -7.05
CA ASN A 325 -2.93 4.71 -7.89
C ASN A 325 -2.24 3.55 -7.16
N ILE A 326 -2.88 2.38 -7.16
CA ILE A 326 -2.39 1.20 -6.43
C ILE A 326 -1.73 0.15 -7.33
N SER A 327 -1.81 0.29 -8.66
CA SER A 327 -1.46 -0.78 -9.60
C SER A 327 -0.03 -1.29 -9.40
N TYR A 328 0.93 -0.37 -9.30
CA TYR A 328 2.34 -0.73 -9.14
C TYR A 328 2.64 -1.29 -7.76
N PHE A 329 2.13 -0.66 -6.69
CA PHE A 329 2.34 -1.15 -5.33
C PHE A 329 1.70 -2.53 -5.11
N LYS A 330 0.55 -2.77 -5.73
CA LYS A 330 -0.16 -4.05 -5.70
C LYS A 330 0.66 -5.17 -6.35
N LYS A 331 1.29 -4.92 -7.50
CA LYS A 331 2.22 -5.86 -8.14
C LYS A 331 3.36 -6.23 -7.19
N LEU A 332 4.01 -5.23 -6.59
CA LEU A 332 5.08 -5.46 -5.61
C LEU A 332 4.61 -6.27 -4.40
N TYR A 333 3.42 -5.99 -3.88
CA TYR A 333 2.85 -6.72 -2.74
C TYR A 333 2.61 -8.20 -3.07
N ILE A 334 1.99 -8.50 -4.22
CA ILE A 334 1.74 -9.88 -4.67
C ILE A 334 3.08 -10.63 -4.82
N THR A 335 4.09 -10.01 -5.43
CA THR A 335 5.44 -10.59 -5.56
C THR A 335 6.06 -10.92 -4.19
N GLN A 336 5.83 -10.08 -3.15
CA GLN A 336 6.31 -10.39 -1.80
C GLN A 336 5.59 -11.59 -1.17
N VAL A 337 4.27 -11.73 -1.37
CA VAL A 337 3.51 -12.88 -0.90
C VAL A 337 4.00 -14.15 -1.61
N GLU A 338 4.19 -14.09 -2.91
CA GLU A 338 4.71 -15.20 -3.72
C GLU A 338 6.12 -15.63 -3.28
N ASP A 339 7.04 -14.68 -3.11
CA ASP A 339 8.38 -14.96 -2.61
C ASP A 339 8.35 -15.61 -1.23
N ALA A 340 7.54 -15.06 -0.32
CA ALA A 340 7.45 -15.58 1.03
C ALA A 340 6.98 -17.05 1.02
N VAL A 341 5.92 -17.38 0.27
CA VAL A 341 5.37 -18.75 0.19
C VAL A 341 6.33 -19.72 -0.49
N ASN A 342 7.12 -19.25 -1.46
CA ASN A 342 8.02 -20.11 -2.23
C ASN A 342 9.37 -20.35 -1.58
N ASN A 343 9.76 -19.56 -0.57
CA ASN A 343 11.11 -19.58 -0.02
C ASN A 343 11.19 -19.78 1.49
N PHE A 344 10.06 -19.73 2.19
CA PHE A 344 9.99 -20.02 3.61
C PHE A 344 8.99 -21.17 3.84
N PHE A 345 9.22 -21.96 4.84
CA PHE A 345 8.44 -23.16 5.13
C PHE A 345 8.39 -24.15 3.94
N CYS A 346 9.55 -24.40 3.29
CA CYS A 346 9.68 -25.31 2.15
C CYS A 346 10.29 -26.65 2.57
#